data_ee97c87fb901a09d096ee01d4a759c8a
#
_entry.id   ee97c87fb901a09d096ee01d4a759c8a
#
_cell.length_a   1.000
_cell.length_b   1.000
_cell.length_c   1.000
_cell.angle_alpha   90.00
_cell.angle_beta   90.00
_cell.angle_gamma   90.00
#
_symmetry.space_group_name_H-M   'P 1'
#
loop_
_entity.id
_entity.type
_entity.pdbx_description
1 polymer ?
#
loop_
_entity_poly.entity_id
_entity_poly.type
_entity_poly.pdbx_seq_one_letter_code
_entity_poly.pdbx_strand_id
1 'polypeptide(L)'
;MRATIRSWLRTEAGRLRTPWRLLAFGLLIVVANLVVGAAALLAGYAVGPADASGVGVAVVLLFLTVNGVLIALLTLLAGRHLDRRLLADLGLRGGARPRLDPLVGAGLGVVLVCGAYAVGAALGVYEASVDPAAPPGYPLAAWLALVVVTMVVIGAYEELLLRGYVLTNLAEGLTVFLGRRASVAAALVVSSVGFGLLHGANPAASPRSLATVTLAGLLLGLAYVYTGSLSFPIGLHVTWNLSGVLLGLPVSGLEIPVRLIRTEVTGDPAVHGAGFGIEGGLLGLGAAAVGCLAVAGYARLTGRSVRDEIATPALRS
;
A
#
# COMPACT_ATOMS: atom_id res chain seq x y z
N MET A 1 7.18 -11.48 41.53
CA MET A 1 6.08 -10.92 40.75
C MET A 1 6.49 -9.71 39.86
N ARG A 2 7.10 -8.64 40.38
CA ARG A 2 7.51 -7.47 39.54
C ARG A 2 8.58 -7.81 38.47
N ALA A 3 9.56 -8.66 38.75
CA ALA A 3 10.56 -9.09 37.78
C ALA A 3 9.95 -9.91 36.64
N THR A 4 8.97 -10.77 36.94
CA THR A 4 8.28 -11.61 35.95
C THR A 4 7.40 -10.78 35.00
N ILE A 5 6.66 -9.80 35.52
CA ILE A 5 5.85 -8.89 34.67
C ILE A 5 6.74 -8.08 33.73
N ARG A 6 7.89 -7.58 34.24
CA ARG A 6 8.84 -6.81 33.42
C ARG A 6 9.42 -7.62 32.27
N SER A 7 9.72 -8.92 32.48
CA SER A 7 10.23 -9.80 31.43
C SER A 7 9.18 -10.15 30.34
N TRP A 8 7.89 -10.13 30.70
CA TRP A 8 6.80 -10.29 29.74
C TRP A 8 6.58 -9.06 28.86
N LEU A 9 6.79 -7.87 29.42
CA LEU A 9 6.52 -6.61 28.72
C LEU A 9 7.74 -6.13 27.92
N ARG A 10 8.97 -6.35 28.41
CA ARG A 10 10.18 -5.74 27.87
C ARG A 10 11.24 -6.78 27.48
N THR A 11 12.02 -6.43 26.46
CA THR A 11 13.25 -7.12 26.07
C THR A 11 14.39 -6.78 27.04
N GLU A 12 15.52 -7.49 26.97
CA GLU A 12 16.74 -7.17 27.71
C GLU A 12 17.25 -5.74 27.42
N ALA A 13 17.10 -5.27 26.18
CA ALA A 13 17.39 -3.89 25.77
C ALA A 13 16.37 -2.84 26.29
N GLY A 14 15.42 -3.25 27.15
CA GLY A 14 14.44 -2.35 27.78
C GLY A 14 13.30 -1.88 26.86
N ARG A 15 13.24 -2.36 25.60
CA ARG A 15 12.13 -2.06 24.67
C ARG A 15 10.90 -2.91 25.01
N LEU A 16 9.72 -2.44 24.65
CA LEU A 16 8.52 -3.29 24.65
C LEU A 16 8.75 -4.50 23.72
N ARG A 17 8.21 -5.66 24.06
CA ARG A 17 8.20 -6.81 23.16
C ARG A 17 7.26 -6.56 21.97
N THR A 18 7.54 -7.20 20.84
CA THR A 18 6.82 -6.99 19.56
C THR A 18 5.29 -6.94 19.69
N PRO A 19 4.59 -7.86 20.38
CA PRO A 19 3.14 -7.78 20.48
C PRO A 19 2.65 -6.47 21.10
N TRP A 20 3.31 -5.98 22.13
CA TRP A 20 2.95 -4.73 22.82
C TRP A 20 3.26 -3.49 21.98
N ARG A 21 4.36 -3.52 21.21
CA ARG A 21 4.69 -2.45 20.27
C ARG A 21 3.65 -2.34 19.17
N LEU A 22 3.31 -3.47 18.53
CA LEU A 22 2.30 -3.51 17.47
C LEU A 22 0.92 -3.12 17.99
N LEU A 23 0.53 -3.56 19.20
CA LEU A 23 -0.73 -3.14 19.82
C LEU A 23 -0.75 -1.64 20.10
N ALA A 24 0.27 -1.09 20.75
CA ALA A 24 0.35 0.34 21.06
C ALA A 24 0.34 1.20 19.79
N PHE A 25 1.08 0.78 18.77
CA PHE A 25 1.09 1.46 17.49
C PHE A 25 -0.25 1.32 16.75
N GLY A 26 -0.86 0.14 16.74
CA GLY A 26 -2.18 -0.08 16.13
C GLY A 26 -3.24 0.80 16.78
N LEU A 27 -3.26 0.90 18.12
CA LEU A 27 -4.17 1.80 18.83
C LEU A 27 -3.92 3.27 18.46
N LEU A 28 -2.66 3.70 18.35
CA LEU A 28 -2.31 5.05 17.91
C LEU A 28 -2.84 5.35 16.51
N ILE A 29 -2.68 4.42 15.56
CA ILE A 29 -3.20 4.58 14.19
C ILE A 29 -4.72 4.63 14.18
N VAL A 30 -5.40 3.77 14.94
CA VAL A 30 -6.87 3.80 15.05
C VAL A 30 -7.36 5.14 15.58
N VAL A 31 -6.77 5.64 16.67
CA VAL A 31 -7.14 6.94 17.25
C VAL A 31 -6.87 8.07 16.24
N ALA A 32 -5.73 8.07 15.57
CA ALA A 32 -5.42 9.07 14.54
C ALA A 32 -6.46 9.06 13.41
N ASN A 33 -6.83 7.88 12.89
CA ASN A 33 -7.85 7.77 11.84
C ASN A 33 -9.24 8.21 12.34
N LEU A 34 -9.62 7.93 13.57
CA LEU A 34 -10.89 8.40 14.13
C LEU A 34 -10.92 9.93 14.25
N VAL A 35 -9.83 10.56 14.70
CA VAL A 35 -9.72 12.02 14.80
C VAL A 35 -9.80 12.67 13.41
N VAL A 36 -9.01 12.14 12.47
CA VAL A 36 -8.99 12.64 11.08
C VAL A 36 -10.34 12.41 10.39
N GLY A 37 -10.97 11.24 10.60
CA GLY A 37 -12.31 10.93 10.08
C GLY A 37 -13.39 11.86 10.64
N ALA A 38 -13.35 12.16 11.95
CA ALA A 38 -14.25 13.14 12.56
C ALA A 38 -14.06 14.56 11.97
N ALA A 39 -12.81 14.98 11.78
CA ALA A 39 -12.50 16.27 11.15
C ALA A 39 -13.01 16.32 9.70
N ALA A 40 -12.90 15.22 8.93
CA ALA A 40 -13.43 15.14 7.58
C ALA A 40 -14.96 15.23 7.53
N LEU A 41 -15.65 14.56 8.46
CA LEU A 41 -17.10 14.66 8.58
C LEU A 41 -17.54 16.11 8.89
N LEU A 42 -16.86 16.77 9.83
CA LEU A 42 -17.14 18.17 10.15
C LEU A 42 -16.87 19.10 8.97
N ALA A 43 -15.78 18.88 8.22
CA ALA A 43 -15.47 19.63 7.01
C ALA A 43 -16.53 19.37 5.93
N GLY A 44 -16.98 18.13 5.74
CA GLY A 44 -18.04 17.75 4.83
C GLY A 44 -19.37 18.44 5.15
N TYR A 45 -19.73 18.57 6.43
CA TYR A 45 -20.90 19.36 6.85
C TYR A 45 -20.74 20.84 6.51
N ALA A 46 -19.54 21.40 6.61
CA ALA A 46 -19.28 22.82 6.33
C ALA A 46 -19.27 23.14 4.82
N VAL A 47 -18.87 22.18 3.98
CA VAL A 47 -18.75 22.36 2.51
C VAL A 47 -20.03 21.90 1.76
N GLY A 48 -20.93 21.20 2.45
CA GLY A 48 -22.11 20.55 1.85
C GLY A 48 -21.81 19.13 1.35
N PRO A 49 -22.83 18.42 0.79
CA PRO A 49 -22.63 17.07 0.30
C PRO A 49 -21.48 17.05 -0.71
N ALA A 50 -20.62 16.06 -0.59
CA ALA A 50 -19.55 15.78 -1.56
C ALA A 50 -20.19 15.29 -2.87
N ASP A 51 -20.90 16.23 -3.54
CA ASP A 51 -21.32 16.05 -4.90
C ASP A 51 -20.09 16.00 -5.80
N ALA A 52 -20.27 15.60 -7.06
CA ALA A 52 -19.21 15.58 -8.06
C ALA A 52 -18.64 16.99 -8.38
N SER A 53 -18.87 17.99 -7.50
CA SER A 53 -18.28 19.32 -7.59
C SER A 53 -16.76 19.21 -7.40
N GLY A 54 -16.03 20.05 -8.11
CA GLY A 54 -14.57 20.07 -8.00
C GLY A 54 -14.10 20.27 -6.56
N VAL A 55 -14.84 21.02 -5.73
CA VAL A 55 -14.52 21.26 -4.31
C VAL A 55 -14.62 19.97 -3.49
N GLY A 56 -15.69 19.18 -3.64
CA GLY A 56 -15.84 17.92 -2.91
C GLY A 56 -14.73 16.92 -3.22
N VAL A 57 -14.39 16.74 -4.50
CA VAL A 57 -13.30 15.86 -4.94
C VAL A 57 -11.95 16.35 -4.40
N ALA A 58 -11.67 17.66 -4.48
CA ALA A 58 -10.43 18.22 -3.95
C ALA A 58 -10.30 17.97 -2.44
N VAL A 59 -11.38 18.16 -1.68
CA VAL A 59 -11.39 17.90 -0.23
C VAL A 59 -11.09 16.43 0.06
N VAL A 60 -11.68 15.48 -0.66
CA VAL A 60 -11.39 14.05 -0.48
C VAL A 60 -9.92 13.74 -0.78
N LEU A 61 -9.37 14.19 -1.90
CA LEU A 61 -7.97 13.94 -2.25
C LEU A 61 -7.00 14.59 -1.26
N LEU A 62 -7.27 15.83 -0.83
CA LEU A 62 -6.45 16.50 0.20
C LEU A 62 -6.55 15.76 1.55
N PHE A 63 -7.74 15.30 1.92
CA PHE A 63 -7.94 14.50 3.12
C PHE A 63 -7.13 13.20 3.08
N LEU A 64 -7.19 12.44 1.99
CA LEU A 64 -6.38 11.22 1.80
C LEU A 64 -4.87 11.53 1.89
N THR A 65 -4.45 12.64 1.28
CA THR A 65 -3.05 13.09 1.32
C THR A 65 -2.61 13.44 2.74
N VAL A 66 -3.36 14.28 3.45
CA VAL A 66 -3.04 14.71 4.82
C VAL A 66 -3.03 13.52 5.78
N ASN A 67 -4.04 12.65 5.69
CA ASN A 67 -4.11 11.42 6.50
C ASN A 67 -2.91 10.50 6.22
N GLY A 68 -2.56 10.29 4.96
CA GLY A 68 -1.40 9.47 4.59
C GLY A 68 -0.09 10.04 5.12
N VAL A 69 0.12 11.37 5.03
CA VAL A 69 1.29 12.04 5.63
C VAL A 69 1.31 11.86 7.14
N LEU A 70 0.18 12.02 7.83
CA LEU A 70 0.08 11.81 9.27
C LEU A 70 0.46 10.37 9.65
N ILE A 71 -0.10 9.37 8.97
CA ILE A 71 0.23 7.95 9.22
C ILE A 71 1.72 7.69 8.97
N ALA A 72 2.30 8.23 7.90
CA ALA A 72 3.73 8.12 7.64
C ALA A 72 4.57 8.70 8.78
N LEU A 73 4.25 9.91 9.24
CA LEU A 73 4.95 10.56 10.36
C LEU A 73 4.81 9.75 11.65
N LEU A 74 3.62 9.28 12.00
CA LEU A 74 3.40 8.44 13.18
C LEU A 74 4.19 7.13 13.09
N THR A 75 4.27 6.53 11.90
CA THR A 75 5.06 5.31 11.65
C THR A 75 6.56 5.56 11.86
N LEU A 76 7.08 6.67 11.34
CA LEU A 76 8.48 7.07 11.55
C LEU A 76 8.78 7.35 13.03
N LEU A 77 7.89 8.05 13.72
CA LEU A 77 8.02 8.32 15.15
C LEU A 77 7.97 7.05 15.99
N ALA A 78 7.06 6.12 15.68
CA ALA A 78 6.98 4.83 16.35
C ALA A 78 8.26 4.00 16.12
N GLY A 79 8.74 3.90 14.88
CA GLY A 79 10.00 3.22 14.57
C GLY A 79 11.18 3.82 15.33
N ARG A 80 11.24 5.15 15.41
CA ARG A 80 12.33 5.86 16.09
C ARG A 80 12.26 5.78 17.61
N HIS A 81 11.10 5.98 18.21
CA HIS A 81 10.94 6.16 19.65
C HIS A 81 10.41 4.93 20.39
N LEU A 82 9.42 4.24 19.80
CA LEU A 82 8.84 3.02 20.39
C LEU A 82 9.75 1.82 20.14
N ASP A 83 10.25 1.67 18.91
CA ASP A 83 11.09 0.54 18.51
C ASP A 83 12.60 0.80 18.68
N ARG A 84 13.01 2.07 18.82
CA ARG A 84 14.41 2.49 18.85
C ARG A 84 15.21 1.99 17.64
N ARG A 85 14.56 1.86 16.46
CA ARG A 85 15.21 1.47 15.22
C ARG A 85 15.88 2.66 14.54
N LEU A 86 16.89 2.37 13.73
CA LEU A 86 17.34 3.32 12.71
C LEU A 86 16.26 3.42 11.64
N LEU A 87 16.01 4.62 11.11
CA LEU A 87 15.04 4.80 10.01
C LEU A 87 15.41 4.00 8.76
N ALA A 88 16.71 3.75 8.57
CA ALA A 88 17.22 2.87 7.51
C ALA A 88 16.65 1.43 7.60
N ASP A 89 16.37 0.94 8.82
CA ASP A 89 15.83 -0.40 9.03
C ASP A 89 14.32 -0.50 8.76
N LEU A 90 13.66 0.64 8.54
CA LEU A 90 12.31 0.70 8.00
C LEU A 90 12.28 0.65 6.45
N GLY A 91 13.41 0.28 5.82
CA GLY A 91 13.52 0.21 4.36
C GLY A 91 13.71 1.54 3.65
N LEU A 92 13.99 2.63 4.41
CA LEU A 92 14.24 3.98 3.85
C LEU A 92 15.68 4.18 3.39
N ARG A 93 16.52 3.13 3.49
CA ARG A 93 17.85 3.14 2.85
C ARG A 93 17.68 2.94 1.35
N GLY A 94 18.51 3.57 0.56
CA GLY A 94 18.64 3.20 -0.86
C GLY A 94 19.10 1.74 -0.94
N GLY A 95 18.36 0.89 -1.65
CA GLY A 95 18.75 -0.50 -1.90
C GLY A 95 20.09 -0.61 -2.65
N ALA A 96 20.49 -1.83 -3.03
CA ALA A 96 21.72 -2.07 -3.80
C ALA A 96 21.74 -1.32 -5.16
N ARG A 97 20.57 -0.95 -5.68
CA ARG A 97 20.40 -0.19 -6.94
C ARG A 97 19.40 0.96 -6.73
N PRO A 98 19.77 2.00 -5.97
CA PRO A 98 18.84 3.02 -5.46
C PRO A 98 18.14 3.83 -6.55
N ARG A 99 18.71 3.92 -7.74
CA ARG A 99 18.11 4.63 -8.90
C ARG A 99 17.29 3.69 -9.78
N LEU A 100 17.69 2.43 -9.88
CA LEU A 100 17.05 1.45 -10.79
C LEU A 100 15.81 0.81 -10.15
N ASP A 101 15.88 0.45 -8.88
CA ASP A 101 14.79 -0.24 -8.20
C ASP A 101 13.44 0.51 -8.25
N PRO A 102 13.36 1.83 -7.97
CA PRO A 102 12.09 2.54 -8.07
C PRO A 102 11.57 2.63 -9.51
N LEU A 103 12.46 2.75 -10.50
CA LEU A 103 12.06 2.82 -11.92
C LEU A 103 11.55 1.47 -12.42
N VAL A 104 12.21 0.38 -12.05
CA VAL A 104 11.73 -0.99 -12.40
C VAL A 104 10.41 -1.28 -11.70
N GLY A 105 10.27 -0.91 -10.42
CA GLY A 105 9.00 -1.04 -9.72
C GLY A 105 7.88 -0.24 -10.39
N ALA A 106 8.14 1.02 -10.71
CA ALA A 106 7.18 1.88 -11.40
C ALA A 106 6.80 1.33 -12.79
N GLY A 107 7.78 0.91 -13.58
CA GLY A 107 7.53 0.29 -14.88
C GLY A 107 6.70 -1.00 -14.76
N LEU A 108 6.98 -1.82 -13.75
CA LEU A 108 6.22 -3.05 -13.50
C LEU A 108 4.76 -2.75 -13.15
N GLY A 109 4.48 -1.75 -12.30
CA GLY A 109 3.11 -1.37 -11.96
C GLY A 109 2.29 -0.95 -13.18
N VAL A 110 2.88 -0.10 -14.05
CA VAL A 110 2.26 0.30 -15.33
C VAL A 110 1.99 -0.93 -16.21
N VAL A 111 2.99 -1.80 -16.41
CA VAL A 111 2.87 -2.98 -17.29
C VAL A 111 1.80 -3.94 -16.78
N LEU A 112 1.72 -4.16 -15.48
CA LEU A 112 0.73 -5.09 -14.89
C LEU A 112 -0.70 -4.58 -15.06
N VAL A 113 -0.97 -3.30 -14.75
CA VAL A 113 -2.32 -2.74 -14.85
C VAL A 113 -2.72 -2.54 -16.32
N CYS A 114 -1.86 -1.94 -17.14
CA CYS A 114 -2.18 -1.75 -18.56
C CYS A 114 -2.27 -3.09 -19.31
N GLY A 115 -1.46 -4.09 -18.94
CA GLY A 115 -1.54 -5.44 -19.49
C GLY A 115 -2.85 -6.14 -19.13
N ALA A 116 -3.26 -6.10 -17.87
CA ALA A 116 -4.54 -6.65 -17.44
C ALA A 116 -5.72 -5.90 -18.08
N TYR A 117 -5.62 -4.59 -18.23
CA TYR A 117 -6.60 -3.77 -18.95
C TYR A 117 -6.70 -4.18 -20.42
N ALA A 118 -5.57 -4.35 -21.11
CA ALA A 118 -5.54 -4.79 -22.50
C ALA A 118 -6.16 -6.19 -22.68
N VAL A 119 -5.93 -7.12 -21.74
CA VAL A 119 -6.60 -8.41 -21.72
C VAL A 119 -8.11 -8.23 -21.54
N GLY A 120 -8.55 -7.37 -20.63
CA GLY A 120 -9.97 -7.05 -20.44
C GLY A 120 -10.62 -6.48 -21.70
N ALA A 121 -9.93 -5.58 -22.39
CA ALA A 121 -10.39 -5.04 -23.67
C ALA A 121 -10.48 -6.11 -24.76
N ALA A 122 -9.49 -7.00 -24.86
CA ALA A 122 -9.51 -8.10 -25.79
C ALA A 122 -10.63 -9.13 -25.52
N LEU A 123 -11.05 -9.26 -24.26
CA LEU A 123 -12.19 -10.07 -23.84
C LEU A 123 -13.54 -9.35 -24.00
N GLY A 124 -13.56 -8.10 -24.46
CA GLY A 124 -14.77 -7.29 -24.59
C GLY A 124 -15.36 -6.83 -23.26
N VAL A 125 -14.56 -6.84 -22.17
CA VAL A 125 -15.00 -6.43 -20.84
C VAL A 125 -14.81 -4.92 -20.63
N TYR A 126 -13.86 -4.31 -21.33
CA TYR A 126 -13.57 -2.89 -21.33
C TYR A 126 -13.68 -2.31 -22.73
N GLU A 127 -14.50 -1.27 -22.85
CA GLU A 127 -14.55 -0.43 -24.05
C GLU A 127 -13.90 0.92 -23.73
N ALA A 128 -12.82 1.25 -24.47
CA ALA A 128 -11.97 2.39 -24.20
C ALA A 128 -12.19 3.51 -25.22
N SER A 129 -12.29 4.74 -24.74
CA SER A 129 -12.23 5.94 -25.56
C SER A 129 -11.30 6.97 -24.94
N VAL A 130 -10.57 7.73 -25.77
CA VAL A 130 -9.77 8.85 -25.30
C VAL A 130 -10.70 9.98 -24.93
N ASP A 131 -10.89 10.22 -23.64
CA ASP A 131 -11.79 11.23 -23.10
C ASP A 131 -11.19 11.81 -21.80
N PRO A 132 -10.14 12.67 -21.92
CA PRO A 132 -9.56 13.32 -20.76
C PRO A 132 -10.60 14.18 -20.04
N ALA A 133 -10.86 13.88 -18.77
CA ALA A 133 -11.84 14.59 -17.97
C ALA A 133 -11.41 14.74 -16.52
N ALA A 134 -11.90 15.79 -15.90
CA ALA A 134 -11.76 16.09 -14.49
C ALA A 134 -12.94 16.93 -14.01
N PRO A 135 -13.18 17.04 -12.69
CA PRO A 135 -14.21 17.92 -12.14
C PRO A 135 -14.03 19.38 -12.55
N PRO A 136 -15.14 20.16 -12.64
CA PRO A 136 -15.07 21.57 -13.01
C PRO A 136 -14.29 22.41 -11.96
N GLY A 137 -13.91 23.61 -12.33
CA GLY A 137 -13.30 24.60 -11.46
C GLY A 137 -11.79 24.78 -11.61
N TYR A 138 -11.05 23.73 -12.01
CA TYR A 138 -9.60 23.80 -12.24
C TYR A 138 -9.17 23.10 -13.52
N PRO A 139 -8.01 23.47 -14.11
CA PRO A 139 -7.47 22.78 -15.29
C PRO A 139 -7.19 21.30 -15.00
N LEU A 140 -7.35 20.43 -16.01
CA LEU A 140 -7.02 19.01 -15.92
C LEU A 140 -5.60 18.77 -15.36
N ALA A 141 -4.62 19.57 -15.75
CA ALA A 141 -3.25 19.47 -15.27
C ALA A 141 -3.14 19.65 -13.75
N ALA A 142 -3.92 20.54 -13.15
CA ALA A 142 -3.95 20.71 -11.69
C ALA A 142 -4.54 19.48 -10.98
N TRP A 143 -5.62 18.91 -11.54
CA TRP A 143 -6.22 17.67 -11.03
C TRP A 143 -5.27 16.48 -11.16
N LEU A 144 -4.58 16.34 -12.29
CA LEU A 144 -3.58 15.29 -12.46
C LEU A 144 -2.43 15.44 -11.46
N ALA A 145 -1.95 16.66 -11.22
CA ALA A 145 -0.92 16.91 -10.22
C ALA A 145 -1.38 16.52 -8.82
N LEU A 146 -2.61 16.88 -8.43
CA LEU A 146 -3.17 16.50 -7.13
C LEU A 146 -3.33 14.99 -7.00
N VAL A 147 -3.84 14.30 -8.03
CA VAL A 147 -3.94 12.83 -8.04
C VAL A 147 -2.56 12.18 -7.92
N VAL A 148 -1.56 12.65 -8.68
CA VAL A 148 -0.19 12.12 -8.59
C VAL A 148 0.35 12.26 -7.17
N VAL A 149 0.22 13.44 -6.55
CA VAL A 149 0.66 13.67 -5.17
C VAL A 149 -0.06 12.74 -4.20
N THR A 150 -1.38 12.60 -4.34
CA THR A 150 -2.18 11.70 -3.50
C THR A 150 -1.73 10.24 -3.64
N MET A 151 -1.56 9.73 -4.87
CA MET A 151 -1.12 8.35 -5.11
C MET A 151 0.31 8.10 -4.61
N VAL A 152 1.21 9.07 -4.74
CA VAL A 152 2.56 8.98 -4.18
C VAL A 152 2.51 8.89 -2.65
N VAL A 153 1.68 9.70 -2.01
CA VAL A 153 1.53 9.67 -0.54
C VAL A 153 0.91 8.34 -0.10
N ILE A 154 -0.16 7.87 -0.79
CA ILE A 154 -0.80 6.58 -0.46
C ILE A 154 0.21 5.44 -0.59
N GLY A 155 0.86 5.27 -1.74
CA GLY A 155 1.83 4.22 -1.94
C GLY A 155 3.01 4.30 -0.95
N ALA A 156 3.47 5.50 -0.61
CA ALA A 156 4.57 5.67 0.33
C ALA A 156 4.18 5.31 1.78
N TYR A 157 3.03 5.82 2.30
CA TYR A 157 2.66 5.56 3.68
C TYR A 157 2.24 4.11 3.90
N GLU A 158 1.54 3.49 2.95
CA GLU A 158 1.12 2.09 3.09
C GLU A 158 2.31 1.14 3.06
N GLU A 159 3.28 1.37 2.17
CA GLU A 159 4.50 0.57 2.15
C GLU A 159 5.34 0.79 3.41
N LEU A 160 5.47 2.03 3.88
CA LEU A 160 6.18 2.34 5.13
C LEU A 160 5.51 1.66 6.33
N LEU A 161 4.17 1.72 6.41
CA LEU A 161 3.38 1.11 7.48
C LEU A 161 3.49 -0.42 7.46
N LEU A 162 3.17 -1.05 6.31
CA LEU A 162 3.01 -2.50 6.23
C LEU A 162 4.35 -3.23 6.06
N ARG A 163 5.26 -2.74 5.22
CA ARG A 163 6.56 -3.38 4.95
C ARG A 163 7.65 -2.82 5.84
N GLY A 164 7.72 -1.49 5.96
CA GLY A 164 8.71 -0.84 6.80
C GLY A 164 8.51 -1.14 8.29
N TYR A 165 7.29 -1.09 8.80
CA TYR A 165 7.02 -1.21 10.24
C TYR A 165 6.43 -2.56 10.64
N VAL A 166 5.25 -2.94 10.11
CA VAL A 166 4.54 -4.16 10.56
C VAL A 166 5.33 -5.42 10.23
N LEU A 167 5.72 -5.61 8.96
CA LEU A 167 6.48 -6.79 8.53
C LEU A 167 7.80 -6.93 9.29
N THR A 168 8.56 -5.85 9.45
CA THR A 168 9.85 -5.89 10.15
C THR A 168 9.69 -6.21 11.64
N ASN A 169 8.64 -5.68 12.29
CA ASN A 169 8.34 -6.00 13.68
C ASN A 169 7.88 -7.44 13.86
N LEU A 170 7.02 -7.95 12.96
CA LEU A 170 6.60 -9.35 12.97
C LEU A 170 7.80 -10.27 12.75
N ALA A 171 8.66 -9.97 11.76
CA ALA A 171 9.85 -10.77 11.48
C ALA A 171 10.78 -10.84 12.70
N GLU A 172 11.05 -9.71 13.37
CA GLU A 172 11.83 -9.68 14.61
C GLU A 172 11.18 -10.54 15.71
N GLY A 173 9.89 -10.33 15.97
CA GLY A 173 9.18 -11.04 17.04
C GLY A 173 9.10 -12.54 16.85
N LEU A 174 8.95 -13.00 15.62
CA LEU A 174 8.86 -14.42 15.28
C LEU A 174 10.19 -15.15 15.40
N THR A 175 11.34 -14.47 15.45
CA THR A 175 12.66 -15.12 15.64
C THR A 175 12.78 -15.86 16.96
N VAL A 176 11.91 -15.57 17.93
CA VAL A 176 11.83 -16.33 19.20
C VAL A 176 11.38 -17.77 18.97
N PHE A 177 10.59 -18.02 17.90
CA PHE A 177 10.01 -19.33 17.60
C PHE A 177 10.56 -19.97 16.32
N LEU A 178 11.06 -19.14 15.40
CA LEU A 178 11.43 -19.54 14.04
C LEU A 178 12.85 -19.03 13.72
N GLY A 179 13.55 -19.72 12.81
CA GLY A 179 14.77 -19.17 12.22
C GLY A 179 14.50 -17.91 11.41
N ARG A 180 15.52 -17.05 11.20
CA ARG A 180 15.35 -15.73 10.55
C ARG A 180 14.59 -15.76 9.23
N ARG A 181 14.93 -16.66 8.30
CA ARG A 181 14.26 -16.78 6.99
C ARG A 181 12.79 -17.17 7.14
N ALA A 182 12.49 -18.13 8.03
CA ALA A 182 11.11 -18.54 8.29
C ALA A 182 10.30 -17.40 8.95
N SER A 183 10.93 -16.62 9.83
CA SER A 183 10.33 -15.44 10.45
C SER A 183 9.96 -14.38 9.42
N VAL A 184 10.86 -14.08 8.46
CA VAL A 184 10.59 -13.14 7.37
C VAL A 184 9.48 -13.66 6.47
N ALA A 185 9.48 -14.95 6.12
CA ALA A 185 8.43 -15.54 5.28
C ALA A 185 7.06 -15.51 5.98
N ALA A 186 7.00 -15.85 7.26
CA ALA A 186 5.75 -15.78 8.03
C ALA A 186 5.25 -14.32 8.19
N ALA A 187 6.16 -13.38 8.48
CA ALA A 187 5.83 -11.97 8.57
C ALA A 187 5.32 -11.39 7.23
N LEU A 188 5.91 -11.84 6.11
CA LEU A 188 5.47 -11.48 4.76
C LEU A 188 4.03 -11.94 4.53
N VAL A 189 3.68 -13.18 4.86
CA VAL A 189 2.32 -13.70 4.69
C VAL A 189 1.34 -12.94 5.59
N VAL A 190 1.66 -12.79 6.89
CA VAL A 190 0.78 -12.11 7.85
C VAL A 190 0.55 -10.66 7.48
N SER A 191 1.60 -9.92 7.08
CA SER A 191 1.45 -8.52 6.66
C SER A 191 0.66 -8.38 5.35
N SER A 192 0.78 -9.36 4.43
CA SER A 192 0.02 -9.36 3.18
C SER A 192 -1.47 -9.62 3.42
N VAL A 193 -1.80 -10.57 4.30
CA VAL A 193 -3.19 -10.80 4.73
C VAL A 193 -3.74 -9.55 5.43
N GLY A 194 -2.95 -8.96 6.32
CA GLY A 194 -3.32 -7.69 6.97
C GLY A 194 -3.61 -6.58 5.97
N PHE A 195 -2.80 -6.46 4.90
CA PHE A 195 -3.01 -5.50 3.83
C PHE A 195 -4.36 -5.71 3.13
N GLY A 196 -4.69 -6.95 2.76
CA GLY A 196 -6.00 -7.27 2.19
C GLY A 196 -7.16 -6.94 3.15
N LEU A 197 -7.06 -7.34 4.41
CA LEU A 197 -8.12 -7.11 5.40
C LEU A 197 -8.37 -5.61 5.69
N LEU A 198 -7.34 -4.78 5.68
CA LEU A 198 -7.48 -3.33 5.84
C LEU A 198 -8.33 -2.69 4.74
N HIS A 199 -8.38 -3.28 3.54
CA HIS A 199 -9.23 -2.84 2.44
C HIS A 199 -10.68 -3.32 2.53
N GLY A 200 -11.01 -4.12 3.55
CA GLY A 200 -12.36 -4.64 3.78
C GLY A 200 -13.40 -3.57 4.12
N ALA A 201 -12.97 -2.39 4.56
CA ALA A 201 -13.84 -1.26 4.82
C ALA A 201 -14.06 -0.35 3.59
N ASN A 202 -13.37 -0.62 2.48
CA ASN A 202 -13.49 0.18 1.28
C ASN A 202 -14.84 -0.09 0.56
N PRO A 203 -15.35 0.90 -0.19
CA PRO A 203 -16.55 0.70 -1.00
C PRO A 203 -16.42 -0.51 -1.93
N ALA A 204 -17.51 -1.23 -2.15
CA ALA A 204 -17.58 -2.42 -3.00
C ALA A 204 -16.59 -3.55 -2.66
N ALA A 205 -16.03 -3.58 -1.44
CA ALA A 205 -15.16 -4.67 -0.99
C ALA A 205 -15.91 -6.02 -1.01
N SER A 206 -15.21 -7.07 -1.40
CA SER A 206 -15.73 -8.43 -1.51
C SER A 206 -14.66 -9.44 -1.12
N PRO A 207 -15.00 -10.69 -0.80
CA PRO A 207 -13.99 -11.71 -0.51
C PRO A 207 -12.96 -11.87 -1.65
N ARG A 208 -13.38 -11.68 -2.90
CA ARG A 208 -12.48 -11.73 -4.06
C ARG A 208 -11.53 -10.55 -4.09
N SER A 209 -12.02 -9.32 -3.90
CA SER A 209 -11.15 -8.15 -3.84
C SER A 209 -10.14 -8.25 -2.70
N LEU A 210 -10.56 -8.73 -1.51
CA LEU A 210 -9.64 -8.95 -0.40
C LEU A 210 -8.57 -10.00 -0.71
N ALA A 211 -8.92 -11.08 -1.42
CA ALA A 211 -7.95 -12.08 -1.87
C ALA A 211 -6.95 -11.48 -2.88
N THR A 212 -7.44 -10.70 -3.84
CA THR A 212 -6.58 -10.02 -4.83
C THR A 212 -5.66 -9.00 -4.16
N VAL A 213 -6.18 -8.16 -3.26
CA VAL A 213 -5.36 -7.18 -2.52
C VAL A 213 -4.38 -7.87 -1.58
N THR A 214 -4.74 -9.03 -1.00
CA THR A 214 -3.78 -9.86 -0.24
C THR A 214 -2.63 -10.34 -1.14
N LEU A 215 -2.92 -10.79 -2.37
CA LEU A 215 -1.90 -11.20 -3.32
C LEU A 215 -1.05 -10.00 -3.81
N ALA A 216 -1.66 -8.84 -4.03
CA ALA A 216 -0.92 -7.60 -4.29
C ALA A 216 -0.03 -7.23 -3.08
N GLY A 217 -0.54 -7.44 -1.86
CA GLY A 217 0.23 -7.34 -0.63
C GLY A 217 1.46 -8.23 -0.61
N LEU A 218 1.33 -9.48 -1.07
CA LEU A 218 2.43 -10.43 -1.21
C LEU A 218 3.44 -9.96 -2.27
N LEU A 219 2.98 -9.50 -3.43
CA LEU A 219 3.80 -8.93 -4.50
C LEU A 219 4.68 -7.78 -3.98
N LEU A 220 4.09 -6.79 -3.33
CA LEU A 220 4.78 -5.64 -2.76
C LEU A 220 5.75 -6.04 -1.64
N GLY A 221 5.34 -7.00 -0.80
CA GLY A 221 6.19 -7.55 0.24
C GLY A 221 7.37 -8.36 -0.31
N LEU A 222 7.19 -9.15 -1.37
CA LEU A 222 8.29 -9.83 -2.07
C LEU A 222 9.30 -8.82 -2.63
N ALA A 223 8.82 -7.73 -3.25
CA ALA A 223 9.70 -6.67 -3.71
C ALA A 223 10.55 -6.10 -2.56
N TYR A 224 9.94 -5.87 -1.39
CA TYR A 224 10.64 -5.40 -0.21
C TYR A 224 11.67 -6.41 0.33
N VAL A 225 11.27 -7.67 0.53
CA VAL A 225 12.18 -8.66 1.15
C VAL A 225 13.37 -9.04 0.26
N TYR A 226 13.26 -8.89 -1.06
CA TYR A 226 14.38 -9.09 -1.97
C TYR A 226 15.28 -7.85 -2.12
N THR A 227 14.73 -6.64 -2.04
CA THR A 227 15.51 -5.41 -2.23
C THR A 227 16.04 -4.84 -0.91
N GLY A 228 15.36 -5.07 0.20
CA GLY A 228 15.61 -4.44 1.49
C GLY A 228 15.33 -2.94 1.48
N SER A 229 14.58 -2.44 0.50
CA SER A 229 14.25 -1.03 0.31
C SER A 229 12.79 -0.88 -0.09
N LEU A 230 12.13 0.17 0.41
CA LEU A 230 10.76 0.52 0.03
C LEU A 230 10.66 1.15 -1.36
N SER A 231 11.77 1.53 -1.99
CA SER A 231 11.73 2.27 -3.24
C SER A 231 11.09 1.49 -4.40
N PHE A 232 11.36 0.18 -4.49
CA PHE A 232 10.74 -0.68 -5.51
C PHE A 232 9.23 -0.84 -5.27
N PRO A 233 8.77 -1.33 -4.08
CA PRO A 233 7.34 -1.49 -3.84
C PRO A 233 6.57 -0.16 -3.88
N ILE A 234 7.15 0.96 -3.43
CA ILE A 234 6.51 2.28 -3.58
C ILE A 234 6.32 2.62 -5.06
N GLY A 235 7.36 2.47 -5.89
CA GLY A 235 7.25 2.74 -7.33
C GLY A 235 6.15 1.91 -7.99
N LEU A 236 6.10 0.60 -7.69
CA LEU A 236 5.09 -0.32 -8.21
C LEU A 236 3.68 0.08 -7.74
N HIS A 237 3.49 0.33 -6.45
CA HIS A 237 2.20 0.66 -5.85
C HIS A 237 1.64 1.97 -6.40
N VAL A 238 2.46 3.03 -6.45
CA VAL A 238 2.07 4.34 -6.98
C VAL A 238 1.59 4.23 -8.42
N THR A 239 2.33 3.53 -9.26
CA THR A 239 1.98 3.44 -10.69
C THR A 239 0.86 2.44 -10.96
N TRP A 240 0.70 1.42 -10.13
CA TRP A 240 -0.48 0.56 -10.13
C TRP A 240 -1.75 1.40 -9.92
N ASN A 241 -1.82 2.16 -8.83
CA ASN A 241 -2.97 3.00 -8.50
C ASN A 241 -3.18 4.10 -9.56
N LEU A 242 -2.12 4.79 -9.95
CA LEU A 242 -2.20 5.88 -10.93
C LEU A 242 -2.70 5.37 -12.29
N SER A 243 -2.25 4.20 -12.74
CA SER A 243 -2.71 3.61 -13.99
C SER A 243 -4.21 3.31 -13.94
N GLY A 244 -4.73 2.78 -12.83
CA GLY A 244 -6.17 2.56 -12.64
C GLY A 244 -6.97 3.86 -12.77
N VAL A 245 -6.54 4.92 -12.07
CA VAL A 245 -7.20 6.24 -12.14
C VAL A 245 -7.17 6.79 -13.56
N LEU A 246 -6.01 6.79 -14.24
CA LEU A 246 -5.87 7.35 -15.58
C LEU A 246 -6.68 6.58 -16.64
N LEU A 247 -6.90 5.29 -16.42
CA LEU A 247 -7.78 4.45 -17.24
C LEU A 247 -9.28 4.61 -16.90
N GLY A 248 -9.61 5.48 -15.93
CA GLY A 248 -11.00 5.73 -15.54
C GLY A 248 -11.65 4.57 -14.79
N LEU A 249 -10.85 3.75 -14.13
CA LEU A 249 -11.32 2.65 -13.27
C LEU A 249 -11.28 3.07 -11.80
N PRO A 250 -12.18 2.55 -10.96
CA PRO A 250 -12.03 2.65 -9.51
C PRO A 250 -10.71 2.02 -9.06
N VAL A 251 -10.13 2.56 -8.00
CA VAL A 251 -8.92 2.03 -7.37
C VAL A 251 -9.26 1.65 -5.93
N SER A 252 -9.17 0.38 -5.60
CA SER A 252 -9.55 -0.16 -4.29
C SER A 252 -10.94 0.31 -3.82
N GLY A 253 -11.90 0.42 -4.73
CA GLY A 253 -13.26 0.87 -4.46
C GLY A 253 -13.46 2.39 -4.42
N LEU A 254 -12.41 3.18 -4.63
CA LEU A 254 -12.52 4.63 -4.69
C LEU A 254 -12.66 5.11 -6.13
N GLU A 255 -13.76 5.82 -6.41
CA GLU A 255 -13.98 6.48 -7.69
C GLU A 255 -13.34 7.86 -7.66
N ILE A 256 -12.34 8.09 -8.51
CA ILE A 256 -11.68 9.38 -8.69
C ILE A 256 -12.04 9.92 -10.06
N PRO A 257 -12.83 10.99 -10.15
CA PRO A 257 -13.38 11.50 -11.42
C PRO A 257 -12.33 12.33 -12.20
N VAL A 258 -11.10 11.81 -12.28
CA VAL A 258 -9.98 12.34 -13.07
C VAL A 258 -9.48 11.20 -13.93
N ARG A 259 -9.48 11.36 -15.26
CA ARG A 259 -9.09 10.30 -16.19
C ARG A 259 -8.47 10.85 -17.46
N LEU A 260 -7.74 10.03 -18.18
CA LEU A 260 -7.34 10.24 -19.57
C LEU A 260 -8.11 9.36 -20.54
N ILE A 261 -8.50 8.18 -20.08
CA ILE A 261 -9.31 7.22 -20.82
C ILE A 261 -10.65 7.08 -20.12
N ARG A 262 -11.72 7.14 -20.89
CA ARG A 262 -13.05 6.72 -20.45
C ARG A 262 -13.18 5.23 -20.71
N THR A 263 -13.44 4.47 -19.67
CA THR A 263 -13.69 3.03 -19.75
C THR A 263 -15.14 2.74 -19.44
N GLU A 264 -15.84 2.17 -20.40
CA GLU A 264 -17.14 1.54 -20.18
C GLU A 264 -16.91 0.07 -19.85
N VAL A 265 -17.50 -0.36 -18.74
CA VAL A 265 -17.27 -1.70 -18.19
C VAL A 265 -18.51 -2.55 -18.47
N THR A 266 -18.30 -3.71 -19.09
CA THR A 266 -19.37 -4.65 -19.45
C THR A 266 -19.00 -6.07 -19.00
N GLY A 267 -19.97 -6.99 -19.10
CA GLY A 267 -19.69 -8.40 -18.81
C GLY A 267 -19.72 -8.78 -17.34
N ASP A 268 -19.00 -9.86 -17.01
CA ASP A 268 -19.05 -10.48 -15.67
C ASP A 268 -18.24 -9.68 -14.64
N PRO A 269 -18.87 -9.19 -13.56
CA PRO A 269 -18.18 -8.55 -12.44
C PRO A 269 -17.06 -9.39 -11.83
N ALA A 270 -17.11 -10.72 -11.98
CA ALA A 270 -16.01 -11.58 -11.54
C ALA A 270 -14.71 -11.33 -12.28
N VAL A 271 -14.78 -10.92 -13.55
CA VAL A 271 -13.60 -10.67 -14.38
C VAL A 271 -13.02 -9.30 -14.13
N HIS A 272 -13.87 -8.25 -14.17
CA HIS A 272 -13.43 -6.85 -14.12
C HIS A 272 -13.43 -6.21 -12.73
N GLY A 273 -14.04 -6.84 -11.72
CA GLY A 273 -14.00 -6.39 -10.33
C GLY A 273 -15.08 -5.39 -9.91
N ALA A 274 -16.03 -5.06 -10.78
CA ALA A 274 -17.16 -4.16 -10.48
C ALA A 274 -16.70 -2.80 -9.91
N GLY A 275 -17.42 -2.28 -8.93
CA GLY A 275 -17.13 -1.00 -8.27
C GLY A 275 -15.83 -0.97 -7.44
N PHE A 276 -15.15 -2.11 -7.24
CA PHE A 276 -13.85 -2.12 -6.58
C PHE A 276 -12.70 -1.79 -7.55
N GLY A 277 -12.97 -1.88 -8.87
CA GLY A 277 -11.98 -1.72 -9.92
C GLY A 277 -11.30 -3.05 -10.27
N ILE A 278 -10.26 -2.97 -11.10
CA ILE A 278 -9.55 -4.15 -11.61
C ILE A 278 -9.08 -5.11 -10.49
N GLU A 279 -8.77 -4.57 -9.33
CA GLU A 279 -8.36 -5.31 -8.12
C GLU A 279 -9.49 -6.18 -7.53
N GLY A 280 -10.74 -5.90 -7.87
CA GLY A 280 -11.89 -6.70 -7.44
C GLY A 280 -12.11 -7.96 -8.26
N GLY A 281 -11.42 -8.14 -9.39
CA GLY A 281 -11.66 -9.16 -10.39
C GLY A 281 -10.49 -10.10 -10.66
N LEU A 282 -10.77 -11.09 -11.51
CA LEU A 282 -9.76 -12.08 -11.95
C LEU A 282 -8.61 -11.43 -12.74
N LEU A 283 -8.86 -10.33 -13.45
CA LEU A 283 -7.82 -9.57 -14.15
C LEU A 283 -6.76 -9.04 -13.18
N GLY A 284 -7.18 -8.42 -12.08
CA GLY A 284 -6.27 -7.92 -11.06
C GLY A 284 -5.55 -9.05 -10.31
N LEU A 285 -6.28 -10.16 -10.02
CA LEU A 285 -5.67 -11.34 -9.40
C LEU A 285 -4.57 -11.92 -10.29
N GLY A 286 -4.83 -12.08 -11.60
CA GLY A 286 -3.85 -12.52 -12.58
C GLY A 286 -2.65 -11.59 -12.69
N ALA A 287 -2.89 -10.26 -12.73
CA ALA A 287 -1.83 -9.27 -12.74
C ALA A 287 -0.93 -9.37 -11.51
N ALA A 288 -1.51 -9.48 -10.31
CA ALA A 288 -0.74 -9.64 -9.06
C ALA A 288 0.08 -10.93 -9.05
N ALA A 289 -0.48 -12.05 -9.56
CA ALA A 289 0.24 -13.31 -9.68
C ALA A 289 1.44 -13.21 -10.64
N VAL A 290 1.23 -12.62 -11.84
CA VAL A 290 2.31 -12.35 -12.80
C VAL A 290 3.36 -11.43 -12.18
N GLY A 291 2.93 -10.42 -11.43
CA GLY A 291 3.82 -9.51 -10.70
C GLY A 291 4.72 -10.24 -9.69
N CYS A 292 4.18 -11.19 -8.92
CA CYS A 292 4.98 -12.01 -8.00
C CYS A 292 6.08 -12.79 -8.76
N LEU A 293 5.75 -13.37 -9.90
CA LEU A 293 6.71 -14.08 -10.74
C LEU A 293 7.76 -13.13 -11.34
N ALA A 294 7.34 -11.94 -11.78
CA ALA A 294 8.24 -10.91 -12.31
C ALA A 294 9.23 -10.41 -11.25
N VAL A 295 8.78 -10.15 -10.02
CA VAL A 295 9.66 -9.77 -8.90
C VAL A 295 10.64 -10.88 -8.55
N ALA A 296 10.18 -12.14 -8.49
CA ALA A 296 11.07 -13.27 -8.26
C ALA A 296 12.09 -13.45 -9.39
N GLY A 297 11.69 -13.23 -10.64
CA GLY A 297 12.58 -13.19 -11.81
C GLY A 297 13.61 -12.09 -11.71
N TYR A 298 13.18 -10.87 -11.37
CA TYR A 298 14.08 -9.74 -11.15
C TYR A 298 15.11 -10.02 -10.06
N ALA A 299 14.66 -10.61 -8.95
CA ALA A 299 15.57 -11.00 -7.87
C ALA A 299 16.64 -11.98 -8.35
N ARG A 300 16.24 -13.03 -9.09
CA ARG A 300 17.17 -14.02 -9.66
C ARG A 300 18.16 -13.38 -10.65
N LEU A 301 17.68 -12.57 -11.59
CA LEU A 301 18.52 -11.88 -12.58
C LEU A 301 19.52 -10.91 -11.96
N THR A 302 19.19 -10.36 -10.79
CA THR A 302 20.06 -9.42 -10.06
C THR A 302 20.87 -10.06 -8.95
N GLY A 303 20.82 -11.41 -8.80
CA GLY A 303 21.55 -12.15 -7.77
C GLY A 303 21.08 -11.86 -6.34
N ARG A 304 19.80 -11.50 -6.16
CA ARG A 304 19.24 -11.17 -4.83
C ARG A 304 18.60 -12.40 -4.19
N SER A 305 18.74 -12.48 -2.88
CA SER A 305 18.06 -13.46 -2.03
C SER A 305 17.20 -12.76 -1.00
N VAL A 306 16.34 -13.50 -0.32
CA VAL A 306 15.55 -12.99 0.81
C VAL A 306 16.52 -12.41 1.86
N ARG A 307 16.27 -11.16 2.24
CA ARG A 307 17.07 -10.42 3.21
C ARG A 307 16.62 -10.77 4.62
N ASP A 308 17.26 -11.76 5.21
CA ASP A 308 16.94 -12.21 6.56
C ASP A 308 17.41 -11.25 7.67
N GLU A 309 18.27 -10.27 7.33
CA GLU A 309 18.62 -9.14 8.21
C GLU A 309 17.40 -8.28 8.62
N ILE A 310 16.30 -8.33 7.84
CA ILE A 310 15.03 -7.68 8.20
C ILE A 310 14.54 -8.12 9.58
N ALA A 311 14.81 -9.37 9.97
CA ALA A 311 14.46 -9.91 11.28
C ALA A 311 15.41 -9.50 12.42
N THR A 312 16.50 -8.80 12.13
CA THR A 312 17.53 -8.40 13.12
C THR A 312 17.88 -6.92 12.99
N PRO A 313 17.02 -6.01 13.53
CA PRO A 313 17.19 -4.57 13.37
C PRO A 313 18.45 -4.07 14.11
N ALA A 314 19.08 -3.06 13.53
CA ALA A 314 20.05 -2.25 14.25
C ALA A 314 19.32 -1.27 15.21
N LEU A 315 19.71 -1.31 16.49
CA LEU A 315 19.07 -0.47 17.50
C LEU A 315 19.88 0.79 17.72
N ARG A 316 19.16 1.88 18.00
CA ARG A 316 19.76 3.11 18.49
C ARG A 316 20.17 2.91 19.95
N SER A 317 21.39 3.31 20.27
CA SER A 317 21.89 3.46 21.64
C SER A 317 21.12 4.52 22.43
#